data_a61e8c993a70a9ff559fc7625e536776
#
_entry.id   a61e8c993a70a9ff559fc7625e536776
#
_cell.length_a   1.000
_cell.length_b   1.000
_cell.length_c   1.000
_cell.angle_alpha   90.00
_cell.angle_beta   90.00
_cell.angle_gamma   90.00
#
_symmetry.space_group_name_H-M   'P 1'
#
loop_
_entity.id
_entity.type
_entity.pdbx_description
1 polymer ?
#
loop_
_entity_poly.entity_id
_entity_poly.type
_entity_poly.pdbx_seq_one_letter_code
_entity_poly.pdbx_strand_id
1 'polypeptide(L)'
;MPLLRPRADCRTIQAEANDDCTKLAARCGIGKTAFASFNKASGDICSGSIPQGRTVCCSSGSLPTGSDTGTGGGVGGVCKYYDIQADEGCFAVASKHGITVEELESFNKKTWGWDGCGSGLQISQRVCVSSGRPPLASPDPVAVCGPAVVGTVDPGDGTPVEELNMCPLNACCSNWGYCGLTEEFCTIARLPSGNPGTSQPGKNSCLSNCGMEMTNNGQAPAQFRKVGYFQGWNYNRPCGHMHVREIDSSYTHVHFAFGEFGSDLQVFIPQDAKTQWEAFKAAKQIQKKILAFGGWDFSNMPATSGRFRQAVSGANREAFATNVVKFAVENGIDGLDFDWEYPGATDIVGSDPGQKEDGDNYYEFLKLVRAKLPSDKSLSIATAASYWYLRGFPIKKMSDVLSYVVYMTYDLHGQWDVGNKDASPGCSAGNCLRSHINSTETYNSLVMITKAGVESHKVVVGVSSYGRSFKMADATCRGPQCTFLGDSANSPAKKGRCTGTGGYIADFEIEEIIKKGGAIKTWYDAETDSDYLVYEGTEWVAYMKPETKEKRTAYYKGLNFGGTTDWAIDLQSGRNLDG
;
A
#
# COMPACT_ATOMS: atom_id res chain seq x y z
N MET A 1 18.41 6.40 29.19
CA MET A 1 18.20 7.83 28.85
C MET A 1 16.74 7.98 28.43
N PRO A 2 15.97 8.88 29.05
CA PRO A 2 14.57 9.08 28.64
C PRO A 2 14.54 9.78 27.30
N LEU A 3 13.81 9.19 26.33
CA LEU A 3 13.53 9.76 25.02
C LEU A 3 12.75 11.07 25.23
N LEU A 4 13.31 12.20 24.84
CA LEU A 4 12.64 13.48 24.75
C LEU A 4 11.51 13.37 23.71
N ARG A 5 10.24 13.44 24.18
CA ARG A 5 9.10 13.62 23.27
C ARG A 5 9.26 14.96 22.55
N PRO A 6 9.00 15.05 21.22
CA PRO A 6 8.96 16.34 20.55
C PRO A 6 7.92 17.23 21.28
N ARG A 7 8.30 18.47 21.59
CA ARG A 7 7.37 19.46 22.13
C ARG A 7 6.33 19.75 21.05
N ALA A 8 5.06 19.72 21.42
CA ALA A 8 3.98 20.14 20.54
C ALA A 8 4.18 21.62 20.14
N ASP A 9 3.78 21.97 18.91
CA ASP A 9 3.79 23.36 18.45
C ASP A 9 2.89 24.22 19.35
N CYS A 10 3.34 25.46 19.60
CA CYS A 10 2.53 26.41 20.34
C CYS A 10 1.44 27.01 19.45
N ARG A 11 0.30 27.39 20.04
CA ARG A 11 -0.69 28.24 19.37
C ARG A 11 -0.07 29.62 19.15
N THR A 12 -0.12 30.16 17.93
CA THR A 12 0.55 31.40 17.55
C THR A 12 -0.41 32.53 17.14
N ILE A 13 0.07 33.78 17.27
CA ILE A 13 -0.49 34.96 16.62
C ILE A 13 0.66 35.80 16.05
N GLN A 14 0.34 36.70 15.12
CA GLN A 14 1.28 37.68 14.61
C GLN A 14 1.13 39.02 15.33
N ALA A 15 2.25 39.66 15.61
CA ALA A 15 2.28 41.00 16.19
C ALA A 15 1.79 42.05 15.15
N GLU A 16 0.95 42.96 15.58
CA GLU A 16 0.50 44.11 14.79
C GLU A 16 1.34 45.37 15.10
N ALA A 17 1.14 46.41 14.32
CA ALA A 17 1.86 47.68 14.54
C ALA A 17 1.61 48.20 15.96
N ASN A 18 2.66 48.55 16.69
CA ASN A 18 2.63 49.06 18.03
C ASN A 18 2.14 48.03 19.11
N ASP A 19 2.21 46.74 18.83
CA ASP A 19 2.01 45.72 19.85
C ASP A 19 3.18 45.70 20.84
N ASP A 20 2.84 45.53 22.12
CA ASP A 20 3.75 45.22 23.20
C ASP A 20 3.37 43.89 23.86
N CYS A 21 4.19 43.42 24.79
CA CYS A 21 3.92 42.14 25.48
C CYS A 21 2.57 42.12 26.21
N THR A 22 2.06 43.25 26.65
CA THR A 22 0.78 43.33 27.38
C THR A 22 -0.37 43.17 26.40
N LYS A 23 -0.31 43.85 25.25
CA LYS A 23 -1.32 43.74 24.20
C LYS A 23 -1.34 42.32 23.58
N LEU A 24 -0.16 41.77 23.27
CA LEU A 24 -0.06 40.41 22.72
C LEU A 24 -0.54 39.35 23.71
N ALA A 25 -0.20 39.46 25.01
CA ALA A 25 -0.73 38.56 26.02
C ALA A 25 -2.26 38.62 26.12
N ALA A 26 -2.84 39.82 26.05
CA ALA A 26 -4.28 40.01 26.04
C ALA A 26 -4.93 39.38 24.78
N ARG A 27 -4.35 39.57 23.58
CA ARG A 27 -4.80 38.94 22.33
C ARG A 27 -4.66 37.44 22.37
N CYS A 28 -3.66 36.90 23.07
CA CYS A 28 -3.50 35.47 23.33
C CYS A 28 -4.49 34.91 24.35
N GLY A 29 -5.18 35.76 25.13
CA GLY A 29 -6.05 35.37 26.24
C GLY A 29 -5.29 34.83 27.45
N ILE A 30 -4.04 35.29 27.69
CA ILE A 30 -3.15 34.82 28.76
C ILE A 30 -2.53 35.98 29.52
N GLY A 31 -1.99 35.74 30.71
CA GLY A 31 -1.26 36.75 31.47
C GLY A 31 0.13 37.03 30.86
N LYS A 32 0.63 38.26 31.03
CA LYS A 32 1.94 38.73 30.54
C LYS A 32 3.10 37.82 30.93
N THR A 33 3.10 37.30 32.17
CA THR A 33 4.13 36.40 32.69
C THR A 33 4.13 35.05 31.93
N ALA A 34 2.94 34.49 31.68
CA ALA A 34 2.80 33.27 30.89
C ALA A 34 3.25 33.50 29.43
N PHE A 35 2.87 34.63 28.84
CA PHE A 35 3.30 35.01 27.49
C PHE A 35 4.82 35.11 27.37
N ALA A 36 5.47 35.81 28.30
CA ALA A 36 6.94 35.92 28.35
C ALA A 36 7.61 34.52 28.51
N SER A 37 7.03 33.67 29.36
CA SER A 37 7.52 32.30 29.59
C SER A 37 7.45 31.44 28.31
N PHE A 38 6.34 31.50 27.56
CA PHE A 38 6.14 30.73 26.32
C PHE A 38 7.07 31.19 25.19
N ASN A 39 7.51 32.45 25.21
CA ASN A 39 8.37 33.04 24.19
C ASN A 39 9.86 33.18 24.62
N LYS A 40 10.24 32.61 25.78
CA LYS A 40 11.60 32.74 26.33
C LYS A 40 12.69 32.17 25.42
N ALA A 41 12.39 31.13 24.64
CA ALA A 41 13.34 30.56 23.66
C ALA A 41 13.71 31.54 22.53
N SER A 42 12.88 32.56 22.28
CA SER A 42 13.10 33.63 21.30
C SER A 42 13.83 34.86 21.88
N GLY A 43 14.44 34.73 23.05
CA GLY A 43 15.05 35.81 23.83
C GLY A 43 14.05 36.53 24.74
N ASP A 44 14.50 37.62 25.41
CA ASP A 44 13.59 38.44 26.21
C ASP A 44 12.75 39.35 25.32
N ILE A 45 11.70 38.77 24.75
CA ILE A 45 10.79 39.43 23.81
C ILE A 45 10.07 40.67 24.45
N CYS A 46 10.04 40.75 25.76
CA CYS A 46 9.34 41.81 26.49
C CYS A 46 10.24 42.98 26.93
N SER A 47 11.54 42.94 26.62
CA SER A 47 12.50 44.00 26.96
C SER A 47 12.55 45.15 25.97
N GLY A 48 11.86 45.05 24.81
CA GLY A 48 11.89 46.05 23.73
C GLY A 48 10.58 46.08 22.89
N SER A 49 10.60 46.85 21.80
CA SER A 49 9.52 46.88 20.83
C SER A 49 9.45 45.58 20.06
N ILE A 50 8.25 45.02 19.89
CA ILE A 50 8.03 43.79 19.09
C ILE A 50 7.73 44.20 17.65
N PRO A 51 8.53 43.77 16.67
CA PRO A 51 8.31 44.12 15.27
C PRO A 51 6.96 43.60 14.77
N GLN A 52 6.26 44.42 13.95
CA GLN A 52 5.05 44.01 13.26
C GLN A 52 5.34 42.76 12.40
N GLY A 53 4.40 41.81 12.39
CA GLY A 53 4.51 40.55 11.67
C GLY A 53 5.27 39.45 12.41
N ARG A 54 5.90 39.74 13.55
CA ARG A 54 6.57 38.71 14.35
C ARG A 54 5.57 37.70 14.89
N THR A 55 5.80 36.41 14.60
CA THR A 55 5.01 35.31 15.15
C THR A 55 5.43 35.01 16.59
N VAL A 56 4.46 34.91 17.50
CA VAL A 56 4.67 34.67 18.92
C VAL A 56 3.77 33.55 19.43
N CYS A 57 4.25 32.84 20.46
CA CYS A 57 3.52 31.74 21.10
C CYS A 57 2.47 32.23 22.10
N CYS A 58 1.26 31.75 21.97
CA CYS A 58 0.15 31.94 22.93
C CYS A 58 -0.09 30.76 23.87
N SER A 59 0.68 29.68 23.76
CA SER A 59 0.64 28.50 24.63
C SER A 59 2.03 27.93 24.84
N SER A 60 2.17 26.98 25.76
CA SER A 60 3.42 26.20 25.89
C SER A 60 3.67 25.37 24.64
N GLY A 61 4.94 25.26 24.24
CA GLY A 61 5.37 24.56 23.01
C GLY A 61 6.56 25.27 22.37
N SER A 62 6.86 24.89 21.13
CA SER A 62 7.83 25.57 20.27
C SER A 62 7.08 26.33 19.19
N LEU A 63 7.64 27.45 18.70
CA LEU A 63 7.12 28.07 17.49
C LEU A 63 7.11 27.03 16.36
N PRO A 64 6.02 26.94 15.58
CA PRO A 64 6.03 26.11 14.38
C PRO A 64 7.24 26.49 13.52
N THR A 65 8.08 25.53 13.20
CA THR A 65 9.20 25.74 12.27
C THR A 65 8.62 25.94 10.87
N GLY A 66 8.39 27.20 10.47
CA GLY A 66 7.82 27.46 9.14
C GLY A 66 7.25 28.86 8.91
N SER A 67 7.38 29.82 9.82
CA SER A 67 6.88 31.19 9.60
C SER A 67 7.92 32.27 9.80
N ASP A 68 9.06 32.17 9.10
CA ASP A 68 9.91 33.33 8.85
C ASP A 68 9.78 33.76 7.40
N THR A 69 8.81 34.65 7.16
CA THR A 69 8.81 35.47 5.94
C THR A 69 9.94 36.48 6.04
N GLY A 70 11.11 36.11 5.53
CA GLY A 70 12.05 37.08 5.06
C GLY A 70 13.18 37.52 5.96
N THR A 71 14.24 37.91 5.39
CA THR A 71 15.42 38.68 5.85
C THR A 71 16.24 38.05 7.00
N GLY A 72 16.43 36.73 7.01
CA GLY A 72 17.40 36.06 7.84
C GLY A 72 18.66 35.70 7.06
N GLY A 73 19.83 36.07 7.53
CA GLY A 73 21.09 35.50 7.06
C GLY A 73 21.13 34.02 7.40
N GLY A 74 21.41 33.15 6.41
CA GLY A 74 21.30 31.72 6.53
C GLY A 74 22.05 31.11 7.73
N VAL A 75 21.32 30.51 8.63
CA VAL A 75 21.89 29.61 9.63
C VAL A 75 22.24 28.31 8.90
N GLY A 76 23.48 27.84 8.99
CA GLY A 76 23.91 26.58 8.35
C GLY A 76 24.19 26.66 6.85
N GLY A 77 24.48 27.85 6.28
CA GLY A 77 24.88 28.02 4.88
C GLY A 77 23.73 27.99 3.87
N VAL A 78 22.47 27.98 4.31
CA VAL A 78 21.29 28.14 3.45
C VAL A 78 21.20 29.59 2.96
N CYS A 79 20.87 29.84 1.70
CA CYS A 79 20.68 31.17 1.14
C CYS A 79 19.56 31.94 1.87
N LYS A 80 19.57 33.26 1.77
CA LYS A 80 18.35 34.06 1.99
C LYS A 80 17.39 33.74 0.86
N TYR A 81 16.16 33.38 1.19
CA TYR A 81 15.16 33.03 0.17
C TYR A 81 13.92 33.90 0.24
N TYR A 82 13.19 33.91 -0.83
CA TYR A 82 11.95 34.65 -1.01
C TYR A 82 10.90 33.77 -1.65
N ASP A 83 9.68 33.79 -1.13
CA ASP A 83 8.52 33.08 -1.70
C ASP A 83 7.81 33.99 -2.71
N ILE A 84 7.78 33.58 -3.98
CA ILE A 84 7.26 34.35 -5.10
C ILE A 84 5.78 34.67 -4.90
N GLN A 85 5.42 35.93 -5.10
CA GLN A 85 4.04 36.42 -5.05
C GLN A 85 3.44 36.44 -6.45
N ALA A 86 2.09 36.66 -6.52
CA ALA A 86 1.41 36.82 -7.78
C ALA A 86 1.99 37.98 -8.60
N ASP A 87 2.09 37.78 -9.90
CA ASP A 87 2.57 38.76 -10.89
C ASP A 87 4.05 39.19 -10.74
N GLU A 88 4.85 38.48 -9.91
CA GLU A 88 6.29 38.73 -9.79
C GLU A 88 7.09 37.90 -10.80
N GLY A 89 7.88 38.58 -11.64
CA GLY A 89 8.92 37.97 -12.47
C GLY A 89 10.32 38.22 -11.91
N CYS A 90 11.32 37.58 -12.51
CA CYS A 90 12.71 37.67 -12.04
C CYS A 90 13.23 39.09 -11.86
N PHE A 91 12.88 40.01 -12.75
CA PHE A 91 13.30 41.43 -12.65
C PHE A 91 12.72 42.10 -11.40
N ALA A 92 11.44 41.85 -11.10
CA ALA A 92 10.79 42.41 -9.92
C ALA A 92 11.44 41.88 -8.63
N VAL A 93 11.67 40.57 -8.58
CA VAL A 93 12.32 39.90 -7.43
C VAL A 93 13.76 40.39 -7.25
N ALA A 94 14.56 40.42 -8.31
CA ALA A 94 15.93 40.90 -8.27
C ALA A 94 16.01 42.37 -7.80
N SER A 95 15.20 43.26 -8.38
CA SER A 95 15.13 44.66 -7.99
C SER A 95 14.73 44.84 -6.51
N LYS A 96 13.73 44.09 -6.06
CA LYS A 96 13.23 44.12 -4.66
C LYS A 96 14.31 43.73 -3.63
N HIS A 97 15.20 42.84 -4.02
CA HIS A 97 16.27 42.34 -3.14
C HIS A 97 17.64 42.96 -3.41
N GLY A 98 17.75 43.95 -4.34
CA GLY A 98 18.98 44.66 -4.63
C GLY A 98 20.08 43.83 -5.28
N ILE A 99 19.66 42.84 -6.09
CA ILE A 99 20.54 41.95 -6.86
C ILE A 99 20.22 42.06 -8.35
N THR A 100 21.14 41.57 -9.20
CA THR A 100 20.87 41.46 -10.64
C THR A 100 20.11 40.20 -10.98
N VAL A 101 19.49 40.13 -12.18
CA VAL A 101 18.81 38.91 -12.67
C VAL A 101 19.83 37.78 -12.83
N GLU A 102 21.06 38.09 -13.29
CA GLU A 102 22.12 37.11 -13.42
C GLU A 102 22.58 36.53 -12.07
N GLU A 103 22.61 37.36 -11.03
CA GLU A 103 22.85 36.88 -9.66
C GLU A 103 21.71 35.99 -9.18
N LEU A 104 20.44 36.40 -9.40
CA LEU A 104 19.28 35.59 -9.08
C LEU A 104 19.35 34.22 -9.76
N GLU A 105 19.66 34.16 -11.06
CA GLU A 105 19.85 32.90 -11.79
C GLU A 105 21.00 32.08 -11.23
N SER A 106 22.12 32.73 -10.90
CA SER A 106 23.29 32.02 -10.36
C SER A 106 23.02 31.37 -9.01
N PHE A 107 22.28 32.03 -8.14
CA PHE A 107 21.91 31.54 -6.81
C PHE A 107 20.93 30.37 -6.85
N ASN A 108 20.14 30.25 -7.94
CA ASN A 108 19.03 29.29 -8.03
C ASN A 108 19.30 28.07 -8.90
N LYS A 109 20.50 27.86 -9.43
CA LYS A 109 20.85 26.73 -10.32
C LYS A 109 20.50 25.35 -9.78
N LYS A 110 20.29 25.19 -8.49
CA LYS A 110 19.93 23.93 -7.81
C LYS A 110 18.67 24.06 -6.94
N THR A 111 17.95 25.17 -7.06
CA THR A 111 16.76 25.42 -6.26
C THR A 111 15.58 24.60 -6.78
N TRP A 112 14.78 24.09 -5.86
CA TRP A 112 13.56 23.35 -6.17
C TRP A 112 12.65 24.12 -7.14
N GLY A 113 12.22 23.45 -8.21
CA GLY A 113 11.33 24.04 -9.21
C GLY A 113 11.94 25.13 -10.11
N TRP A 114 13.21 25.44 -9.96
CA TRP A 114 13.87 26.47 -10.75
C TRP A 114 14.24 25.97 -12.16
N ASP A 115 13.77 26.67 -13.18
CA ASP A 115 14.13 26.40 -14.59
C ASP A 115 14.63 27.66 -15.34
N GLY A 116 15.10 28.67 -14.59
CA GLY A 116 15.57 29.94 -15.15
C GLY A 116 14.48 31.00 -15.28
N CYS A 117 14.93 32.24 -15.48
CA CYS A 117 14.03 33.39 -15.61
C CYS A 117 13.20 33.39 -16.91
N GLY A 118 13.65 32.67 -17.93
CA GLY A 118 12.93 32.51 -19.20
C GLY A 118 11.66 31.67 -19.13
N SER A 119 11.56 30.77 -18.14
CA SER A 119 10.42 29.88 -17.95
C SER A 119 9.31 30.48 -17.08
N GLY A 120 9.55 31.67 -16.49
CA GLY A 120 8.65 32.29 -15.52
C GLY A 120 8.74 31.70 -14.12
N LEU A 121 8.34 32.46 -13.12
CA LEU A 121 8.30 32.05 -11.72
C LEU A 121 6.90 31.59 -11.33
N GLN A 122 6.82 30.59 -10.47
CA GLN A 122 5.54 30.09 -9.97
C GLN A 122 5.19 30.76 -8.63
N ILE A 123 3.92 31.06 -8.40
CA ILE A 123 3.45 31.57 -7.10
C ILE A 123 3.82 30.56 -6.01
N SER A 124 4.30 31.08 -4.88
CA SER A 124 4.80 30.32 -3.73
C SER A 124 6.07 29.51 -4.00
N GLN A 125 6.68 29.60 -5.18
CA GLN A 125 8.02 29.06 -5.42
C GLN A 125 9.03 29.78 -4.53
N ARG A 126 9.87 29.01 -3.85
CA ARG A 126 10.93 29.51 -2.99
C ARG A 126 12.21 29.72 -3.79
N VAL A 127 12.72 30.94 -3.84
CA VAL A 127 13.95 31.28 -4.60
C VAL A 127 15.01 31.90 -3.70
N CYS A 128 16.28 31.57 -3.92
CA CYS A 128 17.40 32.21 -3.27
C CYS A 128 17.61 33.64 -3.78
N VAL A 129 17.74 34.58 -2.86
CA VAL A 129 18.10 35.99 -3.13
C VAL A 129 19.47 36.34 -2.57
N SER A 130 20.27 35.38 -2.23
CA SER A 130 21.69 35.44 -1.89
C SER A 130 22.40 34.15 -2.25
N SER A 131 23.73 34.17 -2.26
CA SER A 131 24.50 32.91 -2.32
C SER A 131 24.25 32.02 -1.11
N GLY A 132 24.32 30.70 -1.31
CA GLY A 132 24.14 29.71 -0.27
C GLY A 132 23.49 28.42 -0.80
N ARG A 133 23.23 27.46 0.08
CA ARG A 133 22.53 26.24 -0.24
C ARG A 133 21.05 26.54 -0.48
N PRO A 134 20.39 25.91 -1.48
CA PRO A 134 18.97 26.10 -1.71
C PRO A 134 18.11 25.76 -0.48
N PRO A 135 17.00 26.47 -0.24
CA PRO A 135 16.03 26.13 0.79
C PRO A 135 15.22 24.89 0.39
N LEU A 136 14.55 24.25 1.34
CA LEU A 136 13.54 23.25 1.03
C LEU A 136 12.39 23.86 0.23
N ALA A 137 11.67 23.01 -0.52
CA ALA A 137 10.42 23.36 -1.18
C ALA A 137 9.43 24.01 -0.19
N SER A 138 8.56 24.88 -0.68
CA SER A 138 7.42 25.35 0.11
C SER A 138 6.54 24.18 0.55
N PRO A 139 6.09 24.11 1.82
CA PRO A 139 5.21 23.04 2.28
C PRO A 139 3.91 22.98 1.49
N ASP A 140 3.53 21.76 1.10
CA ASP A 140 2.24 21.48 0.45
C ASP A 140 1.44 20.55 1.38
N PRO A 141 0.22 20.95 1.83
CA PRO A 141 -0.59 20.15 2.76
C PRO A 141 -1.06 18.81 2.18
N VAL A 142 -1.00 18.61 0.87
CA VAL A 142 -1.39 17.34 0.23
C VAL A 142 -0.20 16.43 -0.09
N ALA A 143 1.03 16.93 0.03
CA ALA A 143 2.23 16.13 -0.21
C ALA A 143 2.41 15.07 0.89
N VAL A 144 2.68 13.83 0.47
CA VAL A 144 2.95 12.68 1.37
C VAL A 144 4.38 12.15 1.21
N CYS A 145 5.15 12.68 0.24
CA CYS A 145 6.56 12.35 0.02
C CYS A 145 7.33 13.56 -0.50
N GLY A 146 8.64 13.50 -0.45
CA GLY A 146 9.52 14.57 -0.93
C GLY A 146 9.67 15.74 0.06
N PRO A 147 10.37 16.81 -0.35
CA PRO A 147 10.72 17.93 0.52
C PRO A 147 9.54 18.87 0.85
N ALA A 148 8.44 18.79 0.10
CA ALA A 148 7.25 19.62 0.31
C ALA A 148 6.30 19.11 1.41
N VAL A 149 6.56 17.95 2.01
CA VAL A 149 5.75 17.42 3.11
C VAL A 149 5.78 18.40 4.29
N VAL A 150 4.59 18.73 4.81
CA VAL A 150 4.47 19.66 5.96
C VAL A 150 5.28 19.16 7.16
N GLY A 151 6.09 20.04 7.73
CA GLY A 151 6.96 19.71 8.87
C GLY A 151 8.30 19.10 8.48
N THR A 152 8.63 18.98 7.20
CA THR A 152 9.97 18.57 6.76
C THR A 152 11.02 19.54 7.27
N VAL A 153 12.04 19.01 7.92
CA VAL A 153 13.22 19.75 8.42
C VAL A 153 14.42 19.37 7.55
N ASP A 154 15.17 20.37 7.13
CA ASP A 154 16.45 20.15 6.47
C ASP A 154 17.43 19.48 7.46
N PRO A 155 17.93 18.27 7.20
CA PRO A 155 18.82 17.58 8.13
C PRO A 155 20.19 18.27 8.26
N GLY A 156 20.56 19.13 7.29
CA GLY A 156 21.82 19.88 7.31
C GLY A 156 23.09 19.06 7.05
N ASP A 157 22.94 17.76 6.79
CA ASP A 157 24.02 16.80 6.56
C ASP A 157 24.36 16.58 5.08
N GLY A 158 23.66 17.29 4.18
CA GLY A 158 23.83 17.18 2.73
C GLY A 158 22.94 16.11 2.08
N THR A 159 21.99 15.52 2.82
CA THR A 159 20.99 14.60 2.25
C THR A 159 20.30 15.28 1.06
N PRO A 160 20.24 14.63 -0.12
CA PRO A 160 19.53 15.16 -1.27
C PRO A 160 18.04 15.38 -0.96
N VAL A 161 17.47 16.47 -1.47
CA VAL A 161 16.05 16.77 -1.24
C VAL A 161 15.11 15.67 -1.78
N GLU A 162 15.57 14.93 -2.76
CA GLU A 162 14.89 13.78 -3.35
C GLU A 162 14.76 12.59 -2.38
N GLU A 163 15.62 12.50 -1.38
CA GLU A 163 15.64 11.41 -0.40
C GLU A 163 14.85 11.74 0.88
N LEU A 164 14.26 12.94 0.95
CA LEU A 164 13.45 13.35 2.09
C LEU A 164 12.05 12.75 1.96
N ASN A 165 11.53 12.21 3.08
CA ASN A 165 10.16 11.64 3.16
C ASN A 165 9.85 10.65 2.01
N MET A 166 10.71 9.68 1.78
CA MET A 166 10.49 8.68 0.73
C MET A 166 9.16 7.92 0.94
N CYS A 167 8.54 7.52 -0.16
CA CYS A 167 7.32 6.72 -0.12
C CYS A 167 7.54 5.38 0.58
N PRO A 168 6.55 4.89 1.37
CA PRO A 168 6.53 3.51 1.82
C PRO A 168 6.77 2.51 0.68
N LEU A 169 7.34 1.34 0.99
CA LEU A 169 7.62 0.28 0.02
C LEU A 169 8.58 0.69 -1.10
N ASN A 170 9.32 1.78 -0.95
CA ASN A 170 10.13 2.38 -2.00
C ASN A 170 9.33 2.65 -3.29
N ALA A 171 8.03 2.93 -3.19
CA ALA A 171 7.22 3.38 -4.30
C ALA A 171 7.76 4.70 -4.85
N CYS A 172 7.46 5.01 -6.11
CA CYS A 172 7.92 6.25 -6.74
C CYS A 172 7.24 7.46 -6.10
N CYS A 173 8.03 8.50 -5.80
CA CYS A 173 7.51 9.81 -5.40
C CYS A 173 7.51 10.75 -6.61
N SER A 174 6.39 11.36 -6.92
CA SER A 174 6.32 12.40 -7.95
C SER A 174 6.80 13.74 -7.43
N ASN A 175 7.14 14.67 -8.33
CA ASN A 175 7.47 16.06 -7.96
C ASN A 175 6.33 16.78 -7.20
N TRP A 176 5.09 16.29 -7.31
CA TRP A 176 3.92 16.81 -6.60
C TRP A 176 3.71 16.20 -5.22
N GLY A 177 4.66 15.36 -4.76
CA GLY A 177 4.58 14.76 -3.44
C GLY A 177 3.62 13.57 -3.32
N TYR A 178 3.24 12.91 -4.41
CA TYR A 178 2.37 11.73 -4.41
C TYR A 178 3.15 10.45 -4.65
N CYS A 179 2.78 9.39 -3.94
CA CYS A 179 3.33 8.06 -4.12
C CYS A 179 2.52 7.24 -5.13
N GLY A 180 3.19 6.55 -6.05
CA GLY A 180 2.54 5.70 -7.03
C GLY A 180 3.46 4.64 -7.63
N LEU A 181 2.87 3.76 -8.46
CA LEU A 181 3.53 2.57 -9.02
C LEU A 181 3.46 2.52 -10.56
N THR A 182 2.88 3.53 -11.20
CA THR A 182 2.72 3.58 -12.65
C THR A 182 3.76 4.49 -13.29
N GLU A 183 3.89 4.41 -14.60
CA GLU A 183 4.77 5.30 -15.38
C GLU A 183 4.57 6.77 -15.04
N GLU A 184 3.34 7.18 -14.74
CA GLU A 184 2.99 8.54 -14.38
C GLU A 184 3.78 9.04 -13.16
N PHE A 185 4.05 8.16 -12.18
CA PHE A 185 4.81 8.48 -10.97
C PHE A 185 6.29 8.13 -11.09
N CYS A 186 6.64 7.14 -11.90
CA CYS A 186 7.96 6.51 -11.91
C CYS A 186 8.90 7.03 -13.01
N THR A 187 8.37 7.73 -14.02
CA THR A 187 9.18 8.26 -15.13
C THR A 187 9.79 9.61 -14.76
N ILE A 188 11.10 9.74 -14.95
CA ILE A 188 11.80 11.02 -14.81
C ILE A 188 11.52 11.85 -16.06
N ALA A 189 10.87 13.01 -15.88
CA ALA A 189 10.50 13.94 -16.95
C ALA A 189 10.79 15.40 -16.54
N ARG A 190 12.00 15.67 -16.04
CA ARG A 190 12.43 17.00 -15.60
C ARG A 190 12.60 17.93 -16.81
N LEU A 191 12.56 19.23 -16.55
CA LEU A 191 12.94 20.26 -17.52
C LEU A 191 14.47 20.22 -17.81
N PRO A 192 14.96 20.91 -18.86
CA PRO A 192 16.37 20.88 -19.24
C PRO A 192 17.36 21.30 -18.15
N SER A 193 16.95 22.10 -17.18
CA SER A 193 17.77 22.44 -16.00
C SER A 193 18.14 21.20 -15.17
N GLY A 194 17.35 20.15 -15.24
CA GLY A 194 17.52 18.93 -14.43
C GLY A 194 17.18 19.11 -12.95
N ASN A 195 16.73 20.29 -12.53
CA ASN A 195 16.45 20.58 -11.12
C ASN A 195 15.29 19.75 -10.58
N PRO A 196 15.38 19.28 -9.32
CA PRO A 196 14.26 18.64 -8.64
C PRO A 196 13.09 19.64 -8.51
N GLY A 197 11.86 19.11 -8.57
CA GLY A 197 10.65 19.93 -8.56
C GLY A 197 10.27 20.50 -9.93
N THR A 198 11.07 20.24 -10.99
CA THR A 198 10.70 20.58 -12.37
C THR A 198 10.06 19.39 -13.08
N SER A 199 9.08 19.65 -13.96
CA SER A 199 8.50 18.62 -14.83
C SER A 199 8.08 19.18 -16.17
N GLN A 200 8.20 18.35 -17.22
CA GLN A 200 7.70 18.68 -18.55
C GLN A 200 6.18 18.90 -18.54
N PRO A 201 5.63 19.74 -19.41
CA PRO A 201 4.20 19.98 -19.49
C PRO A 201 3.40 18.68 -19.60
N GLY A 202 2.38 18.52 -18.75
CA GLY A 202 1.53 17.35 -18.72
C GLY A 202 2.17 16.09 -18.14
N LYS A 203 3.33 16.20 -17.48
CA LYS A 203 4.02 15.09 -16.79
C LYS A 203 4.14 15.37 -15.29
N ASN A 204 4.16 14.31 -14.49
CA ASN A 204 4.35 14.41 -13.04
C ASN A 204 5.83 14.40 -12.63
N SER A 205 6.70 13.90 -13.44
CA SER A 205 8.11 13.63 -13.17
C SER A 205 8.38 12.91 -11.85
N CYS A 206 9.21 11.92 -11.87
CA CYS A 206 9.62 11.20 -10.67
C CYS A 206 10.72 11.95 -9.92
N LEU A 207 10.58 12.00 -8.60
CA LEU A 207 11.52 12.61 -7.67
C LEU A 207 12.49 11.57 -7.07
N SER A 208 11.94 10.52 -6.45
CA SER A 208 12.69 9.44 -5.81
C SER A 208 12.11 8.06 -6.07
N ASN A 209 12.93 7.04 -5.90
CA ASN A 209 12.59 5.63 -6.18
C ASN A 209 12.05 5.42 -7.61
N CYS A 210 12.59 6.15 -8.58
CA CYS A 210 12.14 6.15 -9.96
C CYS A 210 12.42 4.81 -10.67
N GLY A 211 11.74 4.59 -11.79
CA GLY A 211 11.86 3.37 -12.61
C GLY A 211 10.82 2.31 -12.27
N MET A 212 10.57 1.46 -13.25
CA MET A 212 9.59 0.36 -13.22
C MET A 212 10.27 -1.01 -13.34
N GLU A 213 11.58 -1.09 -13.12
CA GLU A 213 12.32 -2.33 -13.17
C GLU A 213 12.17 -3.10 -11.87
N MET A 214 12.05 -4.43 -11.98
CA MET A 214 12.13 -5.31 -10.82
C MET A 214 13.55 -5.29 -10.26
N THR A 215 13.65 -5.26 -8.96
CA THR A 215 14.90 -5.37 -8.20
C THR A 215 14.90 -6.67 -7.38
N ASN A 216 16.02 -7.03 -6.77
CA ASN A 216 16.10 -8.21 -5.90
C ASN A 216 15.60 -9.53 -6.56
N ASN A 217 15.73 -9.63 -7.91
CA ASN A 217 15.31 -10.80 -8.68
C ASN A 217 16.47 -11.52 -9.39
N GLY A 218 17.71 -11.29 -8.95
CA GLY A 218 18.90 -11.92 -9.53
C GLY A 218 19.10 -13.39 -9.17
N GLN A 219 18.41 -13.89 -8.15
CA GLN A 219 18.56 -15.27 -7.64
C GLN A 219 17.30 -16.09 -7.86
N ALA A 220 17.43 -17.21 -8.58
CA ALA A 220 16.34 -18.17 -8.70
C ALA A 220 16.11 -18.94 -7.39
N PRO A 221 14.86 -19.39 -7.11
CA PRO A 221 14.59 -20.26 -5.97
C PRO A 221 15.28 -21.62 -6.14
N ALA A 222 15.71 -22.24 -5.03
CA ALA A 222 16.25 -23.61 -5.07
C ALA A 222 15.20 -24.61 -5.60
N GLN A 223 13.94 -24.37 -5.32
CA GLN A 223 12.78 -25.09 -5.85
C GLN A 223 11.65 -24.11 -6.12
N PHE A 224 11.11 -24.14 -7.34
CA PHE A 224 9.90 -23.38 -7.66
C PHE A 224 8.70 -24.05 -6.95
N ARG A 225 8.00 -23.27 -6.11
CA ARG A 225 6.88 -23.77 -5.31
C ARG A 225 5.59 -23.73 -6.13
N LYS A 226 4.85 -24.82 -6.14
CA LYS A 226 3.45 -24.87 -6.57
C LYS A 226 2.61 -24.95 -5.30
N VAL A 227 2.12 -23.83 -4.83
CA VAL A 227 1.30 -23.70 -3.63
C VAL A 227 -0.17 -23.67 -4.04
N GLY A 228 -1.05 -24.24 -3.25
CA GLY A 228 -2.50 -24.06 -3.44
C GLY A 228 -3.21 -24.04 -2.10
N TYR A 229 -4.19 -23.15 -1.98
CA TYR A 229 -5.12 -23.18 -0.85
C TYR A 229 -6.22 -24.18 -1.10
N PHE A 230 -6.61 -24.86 -0.03
CA PHE A 230 -7.73 -25.80 -0.03
C PHE A 230 -8.75 -25.35 1.01
N GLN A 231 -9.96 -25.01 0.56
CA GLN A 231 -11.05 -24.57 1.43
C GLN A 231 -11.61 -25.75 2.23
N GLY A 232 -11.27 -25.85 3.50
CA GLY A 232 -11.68 -26.94 4.39
C GLY A 232 -13.21 -27.04 4.55
N TRP A 233 -13.90 -25.91 4.35
CA TRP A 233 -15.37 -25.79 4.42
C TRP A 233 -16.08 -26.06 3.10
N ASN A 234 -15.41 -26.51 2.05
CA ASN A 234 -16.00 -26.64 0.71
C ASN A 234 -17.25 -27.57 0.67
N TYR A 235 -17.42 -28.43 1.68
CA TYR A 235 -18.64 -29.24 1.81
C TYR A 235 -19.88 -28.45 2.24
N ASN A 236 -19.76 -27.21 2.66
CA ASN A 236 -20.89 -26.32 2.93
C ASN A 236 -21.53 -25.77 1.64
N ARG A 237 -20.86 -25.89 0.50
CA ARG A 237 -21.41 -25.47 -0.78
C ARG A 237 -22.55 -26.39 -1.22
N PRO A 238 -23.53 -25.90 -2.00
CA PRO A 238 -24.60 -26.76 -2.55
C PRO A 238 -24.07 -27.85 -3.51
N CYS A 239 -22.88 -27.64 -4.10
CA CYS A 239 -22.27 -28.54 -5.07
C CYS A 239 -20.77 -28.22 -5.26
N GLY A 240 -20.09 -28.96 -6.13
CA GLY A 240 -18.66 -28.74 -6.41
C GLY A 240 -17.76 -29.09 -5.23
N HIS A 241 -18.15 -30.09 -4.44
CA HIS A 241 -17.36 -30.57 -3.32
C HIS A 241 -16.06 -31.22 -3.81
N MET A 242 -15.00 -31.10 -3.03
CA MET A 242 -13.74 -31.77 -3.23
C MET A 242 -13.25 -32.41 -1.94
N HIS A 243 -12.91 -33.69 -1.98
CA HIS A 243 -12.24 -34.31 -0.85
C HIS A 243 -10.73 -34.08 -0.92
N VAL A 244 -10.06 -33.91 0.21
CA VAL A 244 -8.59 -33.73 0.32
C VAL A 244 -7.80 -34.78 -0.48
N ARG A 245 -8.26 -36.05 -0.56
CA ARG A 245 -7.58 -37.13 -1.32
C ARG A 245 -7.51 -36.86 -2.84
N GLU A 246 -8.32 -35.95 -3.36
CA GLU A 246 -8.38 -35.58 -4.77
C GLU A 246 -7.36 -34.51 -5.14
N ILE A 247 -6.65 -33.94 -4.14
CA ILE A 247 -5.61 -32.95 -4.37
C ILE A 247 -4.49 -33.58 -5.18
N ASP A 248 -4.12 -32.94 -6.27
CA ASP A 248 -3.06 -33.38 -7.17
C ASP A 248 -1.69 -33.35 -6.50
N SER A 249 -0.92 -34.42 -6.65
CA SER A 249 0.40 -34.59 -6.02
C SER A 249 1.49 -33.66 -6.57
N SER A 250 1.20 -32.90 -7.64
CA SER A 250 2.11 -31.88 -8.19
C SER A 250 2.23 -30.65 -7.29
N TYR A 251 1.29 -30.44 -6.37
CA TYR A 251 1.41 -29.36 -5.39
C TYR A 251 2.55 -29.66 -4.40
N THR A 252 3.50 -28.72 -4.32
CA THR A 252 4.61 -28.81 -3.37
C THR A 252 4.18 -28.44 -1.95
N HIS A 253 3.24 -27.52 -1.83
CA HIS A 253 2.66 -27.04 -0.57
C HIS A 253 1.14 -26.94 -0.72
N VAL A 254 0.41 -27.46 0.24
CA VAL A 254 -1.04 -27.26 0.33
C VAL A 254 -1.34 -26.52 1.62
N HIS A 255 -1.95 -25.35 1.50
CA HIS A 255 -2.43 -24.54 2.61
C HIS A 255 -3.86 -24.93 2.94
N PHE A 256 -4.08 -25.53 4.09
CA PHE A 256 -5.43 -25.80 4.58
C PHE A 256 -6.05 -24.52 5.12
N ALA A 257 -7.07 -24.03 4.48
CA ALA A 257 -7.81 -22.85 4.84
C ALA A 257 -9.10 -23.23 5.56
N PHE A 258 -9.38 -22.81 6.79
CA PHE A 258 -8.47 -22.14 7.69
C PHE A 258 -8.55 -22.80 9.06
N GLY A 259 -7.45 -22.76 9.82
CA GLY A 259 -7.50 -22.87 11.26
C GLY A 259 -7.92 -21.53 11.86
N GLU A 260 -8.54 -21.55 13.02
CA GLU A 260 -8.95 -20.36 13.75
C GLU A 260 -8.40 -20.32 15.16
N PHE A 261 -8.53 -19.18 15.82
CA PHE A 261 -8.16 -19.02 17.22
C PHE A 261 -9.17 -18.14 17.96
N GLY A 262 -9.40 -18.48 19.24
CA GLY A 262 -10.32 -17.77 20.10
C GLY A 262 -9.72 -16.49 20.70
N SER A 263 -10.54 -15.72 21.43
CA SER A 263 -10.07 -14.60 22.26
C SER A 263 -9.16 -15.07 23.42
N ASP A 264 -9.21 -16.36 23.77
CA ASP A 264 -8.32 -17.03 24.71
C ASP A 264 -7.01 -17.49 24.06
N LEU A 265 -6.78 -17.16 22.79
CA LEU A 265 -5.61 -17.50 21.98
C LEU A 265 -5.44 -19.02 21.72
N GLN A 266 -6.46 -19.85 22.02
CA GLN A 266 -6.42 -21.28 21.72
C GLN A 266 -6.75 -21.51 20.24
N VAL A 267 -5.98 -22.39 19.62
CA VAL A 267 -6.13 -22.77 18.21
C VAL A 267 -7.10 -23.92 18.06
N PHE A 268 -7.97 -23.83 17.07
CA PHE A 268 -8.91 -24.91 16.73
C PHE A 268 -9.19 -24.95 15.22
N ILE A 269 -9.72 -26.07 14.78
CA ILE A 269 -10.26 -26.22 13.42
C ILE A 269 -11.79 -26.06 13.52
N PRO A 270 -12.41 -25.20 12.69
CA PRO A 270 -13.88 -25.06 12.63
C PRO A 270 -14.58 -26.41 12.44
N GLN A 271 -15.75 -26.54 13.03
CA GLN A 271 -16.47 -27.83 13.07
C GLN A 271 -16.78 -28.37 11.67
N ASP A 272 -17.11 -27.49 10.74
CA ASP A 272 -17.45 -27.80 9.34
C ASP A 272 -16.23 -28.22 8.50
N ALA A 273 -15.02 -27.86 8.92
CA ALA A 273 -13.77 -28.24 8.27
C ALA A 273 -13.11 -29.49 8.89
N LYS A 274 -13.61 -30.01 10.03
CA LYS A 274 -12.94 -31.10 10.77
C LYS A 274 -12.76 -32.39 9.97
N THR A 275 -13.76 -32.79 9.19
CA THR A 275 -13.65 -34.02 8.38
C THR A 275 -12.53 -33.90 7.35
N GLN A 276 -12.45 -32.77 6.67
CA GLN A 276 -11.39 -32.48 5.71
C GLN A 276 -10.02 -32.35 6.40
N TRP A 277 -9.98 -31.78 7.61
CA TRP A 277 -8.76 -31.66 8.40
C TRP A 277 -8.16 -33.01 8.77
N GLU A 278 -8.97 -33.96 9.25
CA GLU A 278 -8.49 -35.32 9.58
C GLU A 278 -7.96 -36.02 8.32
N ALA A 279 -8.65 -35.88 7.20
CA ALA A 279 -8.21 -36.38 5.91
C ALA A 279 -6.90 -35.70 5.45
N PHE A 280 -6.76 -34.39 5.68
CA PHE A 280 -5.57 -33.60 5.32
C PHE A 280 -4.34 -34.09 6.08
N LYS A 281 -4.44 -34.29 7.37
CA LYS A 281 -3.34 -34.84 8.18
C LYS A 281 -2.89 -36.21 7.67
N ALA A 282 -3.83 -37.06 7.28
CA ALA A 282 -3.58 -38.42 6.80
C ALA A 282 -3.10 -38.48 5.33
N ALA A 283 -3.26 -37.44 4.54
CA ALA A 283 -2.99 -37.41 3.11
C ALA A 283 -1.49 -37.57 2.80
N LYS A 284 -1.13 -38.69 2.15
CA LYS A 284 0.27 -39.04 1.82
C LYS A 284 0.74 -38.39 0.50
N GLN A 285 -0.18 -38.01 -0.38
CA GLN A 285 0.12 -37.35 -1.68
C GLN A 285 0.51 -35.88 -1.52
N ILE A 286 0.24 -35.24 -0.38
CA ILE A 286 0.60 -33.85 -0.10
C ILE A 286 2.02 -33.83 0.45
N GLN A 287 2.93 -33.15 -0.26
CA GLN A 287 4.34 -33.09 0.07
C GLN A 287 4.60 -32.24 1.32
N LYS A 288 4.01 -31.04 1.38
CA LYS A 288 4.08 -30.12 2.53
C LYS A 288 2.69 -29.67 2.93
N LYS A 289 2.31 -29.95 4.16
CA LYS A 289 1.02 -29.62 4.77
C LYS A 289 1.15 -28.35 5.59
N ILE A 290 0.51 -27.29 5.16
CA ILE A 290 0.56 -25.98 5.82
C ILE A 290 -0.81 -25.68 6.40
N LEU A 291 -0.88 -25.22 7.65
CA LEU A 291 -2.11 -24.68 8.22
C LEU A 291 -2.12 -23.17 8.06
N ALA A 292 -3.11 -22.66 7.33
CA ALA A 292 -3.35 -21.24 7.17
C ALA A 292 -4.38 -20.74 8.21
N PHE A 293 -4.17 -19.52 8.72
CA PHE A 293 -5.04 -18.83 9.66
C PHE A 293 -5.54 -17.52 9.08
N GLY A 294 -6.79 -17.17 9.29
CA GLY A 294 -7.31 -15.88 8.91
C GLY A 294 -8.21 -15.92 7.68
N GLY A 295 -7.80 -15.18 6.64
CA GLY A 295 -8.62 -14.92 5.47
C GLY A 295 -9.60 -13.77 5.68
N TRP A 296 -10.34 -13.41 4.60
CA TRP A 296 -11.21 -12.24 4.58
C TRP A 296 -12.25 -12.20 5.70
N ASP A 297 -13.02 -13.29 5.84
CA ASP A 297 -14.11 -13.29 6.81
C ASP A 297 -13.61 -13.19 8.25
N PHE A 298 -12.59 -13.97 8.61
CA PHE A 298 -12.01 -13.93 9.95
C PHE A 298 -11.38 -12.57 10.27
N SER A 299 -10.79 -11.94 9.28
CA SER A 299 -10.15 -10.61 9.44
C SER A 299 -11.15 -9.46 9.53
N ASN A 300 -12.39 -9.61 8.99
CA ASN A 300 -13.27 -8.46 8.78
C ASN A 300 -14.67 -8.59 9.38
N MET A 301 -15.13 -9.80 9.74
CA MET A 301 -16.42 -9.93 10.40
C MET A 301 -16.42 -9.32 11.81
N PRO A 302 -17.48 -8.63 12.26
CA PRO A 302 -17.52 -7.95 13.56
C PRO A 302 -17.15 -8.84 14.76
N ALA A 303 -17.44 -10.15 14.67
CA ALA A 303 -17.13 -11.10 15.75
C ALA A 303 -15.64 -11.45 15.87
N THR A 304 -14.85 -11.24 14.81
CA THR A 304 -13.46 -11.73 14.71
C THR A 304 -12.45 -10.68 14.28
N SER A 305 -12.87 -9.54 13.71
CA SER A 305 -12.00 -8.50 13.12
C SER A 305 -10.89 -7.98 14.05
N GLY A 306 -11.13 -7.93 15.36
CA GLY A 306 -10.13 -7.51 16.35
C GLY A 306 -9.17 -8.61 16.80
N ARG A 307 -9.36 -9.87 16.39
CA ARG A 307 -8.64 -11.02 16.96
C ARG A 307 -7.18 -11.05 16.62
N PHE A 308 -6.80 -10.81 15.36
CA PHE A 308 -5.38 -10.72 15.00
C PHE A 308 -4.67 -9.62 15.79
N ARG A 309 -5.24 -8.42 15.84
CA ARG A 309 -4.68 -7.29 16.59
C ARG A 309 -4.50 -7.62 18.07
N GLN A 310 -5.50 -8.25 18.68
CA GLN A 310 -5.43 -8.71 20.06
C GLN A 310 -4.31 -9.75 20.24
N ALA A 311 -4.26 -10.76 19.36
CA ALA A 311 -3.33 -11.89 19.48
C ALA A 311 -1.86 -11.47 19.29
N VAL A 312 -1.56 -10.55 18.36
CA VAL A 312 -0.19 -10.08 18.10
C VAL A 312 0.26 -8.94 19.02
N SER A 313 -0.62 -8.44 19.90
CA SER A 313 -0.28 -7.37 20.85
C SER A 313 0.87 -7.78 21.78
N GLY A 314 1.58 -6.79 22.34
CA GLY A 314 2.69 -7.03 23.25
C GLY A 314 2.36 -7.94 24.45
N ALA A 315 1.11 -7.90 24.91
CA ALA A 315 0.65 -8.71 26.04
C ALA A 315 0.39 -10.18 25.65
N ASN A 316 0.00 -10.46 24.41
CA ASN A 316 -0.55 -11.75 23.99
C ASN A 316 0.34 -12.53 23.03
N ARG A 317 1.22 -11.85 22.27
CA ARG A 317 1.98 -12.48 21.16
C ARG A 317 2.82 -13.69 21.55
N GLU A 318 3.39 -13.69 22.75
CA GLU A 318 4.20 -14.79 23.26
C GLU A 318 3.35 -16.05 23.48
N ALA A 319 2.18 -15.90 24.12
CA ALA A 319 1.25 -16.99 24.35
C ALA A 319 0.67 -17.51 23.01
N PHE A 320 0.29 -16.59 22.12
CA PHE A 320 -0.26 -16.98 20.81
C PHE A 320 0.79 -17.71 19.95
N ALA A 321 2.03 -17.21 19.87
CA ALA A 321 3.12 -17.87 19.16
C ALA A 321 3.38 -19.29 19.70
N THR A 322 3.32 -19.46 21.03
CA THR A 322 3.47 -20.78 21.66
C THR A 322 2.32 -21.72 21.28
N ASN A 323 1.08 -21.23 21.28
CA ASN A 323 -0.10 -22.05 20.97
C ASN A 323 -0.13 -22.50 19.50
N VAL A 324 0.15 -21.60 18.53
CA VAL A 324 0.17 -21.97 17.10
C VAL A 324 1.29 -22.96 16.78
N VAL A 325 2.48 -22.78 17.37
CA VAL A 325 3.60 -23.70 17.16
C VAL A 325 3.31 -25.07 17.80
N LYS A 326 2.79 -25.09 19.02
CA LYS A 326 2.36 -26.32 19.70
C LYS A 326 1.36 -27.08 18.85
N PHE A 327 0.31 -26.40 18.35
CA PHE A 327 -0.71 -27.00 17.51
C PHE A 327 -0.11 -27.63 16.23
N ALA A 328 0.80 -26.91 15.56
CA ALA A 328 1.46 -27.41 14.36
C ALA A 328 2.29 -28.68 14.62
N VAL A 329 3.05 -28.69 15.71
CA VAL A 329 3.89 -29.83 16.07
C VAL A 329 3.03 -31.04 16.45
N GLU A 330 2.03 -30.88 17.32
CA GLU A 330 1.12 -31.93 17.77
C GLU A 330 0.32 -32.58 16.63
N ASN A 331 -0.01 -31.78 15.59
CA ASN A 331 -0.75 -32.27 14.42
C ASN A 331 0.13 -32.70 13.24
N GLY A 332 1.47 -32.70 13.39
CA GLY A 332 2.39 -33.13 12.34
C GLY A 332 2.33 -32.24 11.07
N ILE A 333 2.08 -30.94 11.22
CA ILE A 333 1.99 -29.96 10.12
C ILE A 333 3.40 -29.46 9.75
N ASP A 334 3.65 -29.28 8.45
CA ASP A 334 4.96 -28.89 7.91
C ASP A 334 5.21 -27.37 7.91
N GLY A 335 4.20 -26.56 8.23
CA GLY A 335 4.35 -25.11 8.32
C GLY A 335 3.07 -24.39 8.71
N LEU A 336 3.24 -23.11 8.98
CA LEU A 336 2.18 -22.17 9.33
C LEU A 336 2.13 -21.04 8.32
N ASP A 337 0.91 -20.59 8.00
CA ASP A 337 0.62 -19.45 7.16
C ASP A 337 -0.33 -18.52 7.90
N PHE A 338 -0.13 -17.20 7.79
CA PHE A 338 -1.03 -16.23 8.41
C PHE A 338 -1.54 -15.26 7.36
N ASP A 339 -2.85 -15.17 7.25
CA ASP A 339 -3.58 -14.37 6.28
C ASP A 339 -4.42 -13.31 7.02
N TRP A 340 -3.75 -12.25 7.46
CA TRP A 340 -4.41 -11.11 8.08
C TRP A 340 -4.71 -10.02 7.04
N GLU A 341 -6.00 -9.77 6.79
CA GLU A 341 -6.51 -8.89 5.74
C GLU A 341 -7.22 -7.65 6.32
N TYR A 342 -6.56 -6.50 6.70
CA TYR A 342 -5.12 -6.28 6.62
C TYR A 342 -4.64 -5.50 7.84
N PRO A 343 -3.39 -5.66 8.30
CA PRO A 343 -2.84 -4.84 9.38
C PRO A 343 -2.82 -3.37 8.96
N GLY A 344 -3.29 -2.48 9.84
CA GLY A 344 -3.30 -1.04 9.62
C GLY A 344 -4.38 -0.53 8.64
N ALA A 345 -5.25 -1.39 8.09
CA ALA A 345 -6.33 -0.97 7.20
C ALA A 345 -7.40 -0.20 7.96
N THR A 346 -7.79 0.98 7.46
CA THR A 346 -8.75 1.88 8.13
C THR A 346 -10.05 2.06 7.37
N ASP A 347 -10.19 1.47 6.21
CA ASP A 347 -11.24 1.72 5.21
C ASP A 347 -12.10 0.48 4.88
N ILE A 348 -11.90 -0.63 5.57
CA ILE A 348 -12.71 -1.84 5.38
C ILE A 348 -14.03 -1.68 6.12
N VAL A 349 -15.13 -1.67 5.36
CA VAL A 349 -16.48 -1.46 5.89
C VAL A 349 -16.89 -2.63 6.80
N GLY A 350 -17.35 -2.30 8.00
CA GLY A 350 -17.82 -3.30 8.99
C GLY A 350 -16.72 -3.92 9.84
N SER A 351 -15.46 -3.61 9.58
CA SER A 351 -14.31 -4.04 10.38
C SER A 351 -13.87 -2.94 11.36
N ASP A 352 -13.22 -3.33 12.46
CA ASP A 352 -12.55 -2.40 13.35
C ASP A 352 -11.39 -1.70 12.60
N PRO A 353 -11.29 -0.34 12.68
CA PRO A 353 -10.23 0.38 11.98
C PRO A 353 -8.84 -0.09 12.43
N GLY A 354 -7.94 -0.27 11.45
CA GLY A 354 -6.56 -0.62 11.69
C GLY A 354 -5.80 0.42 12.51
N GLN A 355 -4.77 -0.02 13.20
CA GLN A 355 -3.89 0.81 14.01
C GLN A 355 -2.51 0.89 13.36
N LYS A 356 -1.82 2.01 13.56
CA LYS A 356 -0.49 2.24 12.98
C LYS A 356 0.52 1.17 13.40
N GLU A 357 0.37 0.63 14.59
CA GLU A 357 1.26 -0.35 15.21
C GLU A 357 0.98 -1.79 14.78
N ASP A 358 -0.10 -2.04 14.06
CA ASP A 358 -0.53 -3.40 13.67
C ASP A 358 0.58 -4.17 12.92
N GLY A 359 1.22 -3.53 11.94
CA GLY A 359 2.28 -4.14 11.15
C GLY A 359 3.52 -4.49 11.98
N ASP A 360 3.99 -3.58 12.83
CA ASP A 360 5.15 -3.83 13.69
C ASP A 360 4.83 -4.90 14.76
N ASN A 361 3.63 -4.90 15.33
CA ASN A 361 3.19 -5.93 16.25
C ASN A 361 3.10 -7.30 15.58
N TYR A 362 2.64 -7.34 14.34
CA TYR A 362 2.58 -8.55 13.54
C TYR A 362 3.99 -9.09 13.24
N TYR A 363 4.91 -8.22 12.85
CA TYR A 363 6.32 -8.60 12.64
C TYR A 363 6.96 -9.18 13.92
N GLU A 364 6.76 -8.55 15.08
CA GLU A 364 7.28 -9.07 16.35
C GLU A 364 6.68 -10.45 16.72
N PHE A 365 5.41 -10.67 16.40
CA PHE A 365 4.79 -12.00 16.53
C PHE A 365 5.45 -13.02 15.61
N LEU A 366 5.65 -12.70 14.31
CA LEU A 366 6.28 -13.61 13.34
C LEU A 366 7.71 -13.99 13.75
N LYS A 367 8.47 -13.08 14.34
CA LYS A 367 9.80 -13.37 14.93
C LYS A 367 9.72 -14.44 16.01
N LEU A 368 8.75 -14.31 16.92
CA LEU A 368 8.55 -15.29 17.99
C LEU A 368 8.13 -16.65 17.44
N VAL A 369 7.21 -16.67 16.48
CA VAL A 369 6.83 -17.92 15.81
C VAL A 369 8.05 -18.56 15.15
N ARG A 370 8.85 -17.79 14.37
CA ARG A 370 10.06 -18.34 13.71
C ARG A 370 11.07 -18.89 14.72
N ALA A 371 11.26 -18.22 15.85
CA ALA A 371 12.18 -18.67 16.89
C ALA A 371 11.74 -19.97 17.57
N LYS A 372 10.42 -20.18 17.69
CA LYS A 372 9.85 -21.39 18.35
C LYS A 372 9.58 -22.54 17.38
N LEU A 373 9.31 -22.23 16.12
CA LEU A 373 8.96 -23.23 15.11
C LEU A 373 10.21 -24.04 14.71
N PRO A 374 10.16 -25.37 14.66
CA PRO A 374 11.28 -26.20 14.18
C PRO A 374 11.80 -25.72 12.82
N SER A 375 13.11 -25.82 12.61
CA SER A 375 13.80 -25.25 11.44
C SER A 375 13.39 -25.90 10.11
N ASP A 376 12.89 -27.13 10.12
CA ASP A 376 12.37 -27.87 8.97
C ASP A 376 10.94 -27.48 8.57
N LYS A 377 10.27 -26.68 9.41
CA LYS A 377 8.89 -26.19 9.16
C LYS A 377 8.90 -24.79 8.58
N SER A 378 8.05 -24.58 7.59
CA SER A 378 7.91 -23.29 6.93
C SER A 378 7.03 -22.31 7.72
N LEU A 379 7.33 -21.02 7.54
CA LEU A 379 6.51 -19.91 8.02
C LEU A 379 6.26 -18.97 6.85
N SER A 380 5.02 -18.69 6.57
CA SER A 380 4.59 -17.75 5.51
C SER A 380 3.48 -16.82 5.98
N ILE A 381 3.25 -15.79 5.20
CA ILE A 381 2.08 -14.91 5.32
C ILE A 381 1.48 -14.68 3.95
N ALA A 382 0.18 -14.40 3.88
CA ALA A 382 -0.45 -13.81 2.71
C ALA A 382 -0.43 -12.28 2.82
N THR A 383 -0.23 -11.60 1.69
CA THR A 383 -0.18 -10.14 1.64
C THR A 383 -0.91 -9.60 0.42
N ALA A 384 -1.51 -8.41 0.58
CA ALA A 384 -2.15 -7.71 -0.52
C ALA A 384 -1.14 -7.31 -1.61
N ALA A 385 -1.58 -7.36 -2.87
CA ALA A 385 -0.82 -6.86 -4.01
C ALA A 385 -1.02 -5.34 -4.25
N SER A 386 -1.95 -4.70 -3.55
CA SER A 386 -2.18 -3.26 -3.65
C SER A 386 -1.21 -2.47 -2.76
N TYR A 387 -0.77 -1.29 -3.24
CA TYR A 387 0.03 -0.35 -2.45
C TYR A 387 -0.66 0.04 -1.15
N TRP A 388 -1.97 0.30 -1.22
CA TRP A 388 -2.76 0.80 -0.10
C TRP A 388 -2.72 -0.11 1.13
N TYR A 389 -2.88 -1.41 0.94
CA TYR A 389 -2.84 -2.37 2.04
C TYR A 389 -1.42 -2.86 2.36
N LEU A 390 -0.57 -3.09 1.34
CA LEU A 390 0.78 -3.60 1.57
C LEU A 390 1.66 -2.65 2.40
N ARG A 391 1.41 -1.32 2.34
CA ARG A 391 2.12 -0.34 3.18
C ARG A 391 1.91 -0.54 4.69
N GLY A 392 0.88 -1.28 5.10
CA GLY A 392 0.64 -1.68 6.49
C GLY A 392 1.57 -2.79 6.99
N PHE A 393 2.33 -3.43 6.08
CA PHE A 393 3.28 -4.48 6.40
C PHE A 393 4.71 -3.95 6.35
N PRO A 394 5.53 -4.10 7.39
CA PRO A 394 6.99 -3.92 7.29
C PRO A 394 7.61 -5.09 6.53
N ILE A 395 7.22 -5.24 5.25
CA ILE A 395 7.35 -6.47 4.47
C ILE A 395 8.81 -6.93 4.29
N LYS A 396 9.76 -5.98 4.17
CA LYS A 396 11.19 -6.35 4.12
C LYS A 396 11.63 -7.05 5.40
N LYS A 397 11.33 -6.49 6.57
CA LYS A 397 11.65 -7.10 7.86
C LYS A 397 10.94 -8.46 8.04
N MET A 398 9.66 -8.53 7.64
CA MET A 398 8.90 -9.79 7.68
C MET A 398 9.54 -10.86 6.79
N SER A 399 9.92 -10.51 5.56
CA SER A 399 10.54 -11.46 4.63
C SER A 399 11.83 -12.09 5.14
N ASP A 400 12.55 -11.42 6.05
CA ASP A 400 13.79 -11.93 6.63
C ASP A 400 13.56 -13.12 7.59
N VAL A 401 12.38 -13.19 8.22
CA VAL A 401 12.01 -14.30 9.13
C VAL A 401 11.07 -15.31 8.48
N LEU A 402 10.55 -15.03 7.27
CA LEU A 402 9.65 -15.91 6.55
C LEU A 402 10.39 -16.84 5.58
N SER A 403 9.81 -18.01 5.36
CA SER A 403 10.25 -18.96 4.33
C SER A 403 9.84 -18.49 2.93
N TYR A 404 8.68 -17.89 2.81
CA TYR A 404 8.12 -17.26 1.61
C TYR A 404 6.95 -16.35 1.96
N VAL A 405 6.55 -15.51 1.00
CA VAL A 405 5.39 -14.62 1.08
C VAL A 405 4.41 -15.05 -0.01
N VAL A 406 3.18 -15.33 0.35
CA VAL A 406 2.06 -15.50 -0.58
C VAL A 406 1.60 -14.11 -1.00
N TYR A 407 1.72 -13.79 -2.27
CA TYR A 407 1.40 -12.48 -2.81
C TYR A 407 0.11 -12.56 -3.62
N MET A 408 -0.97 -12.02 -3.07
CA MET A 408 -2.33 -12.15 -3.59
C MET A 408 -2.55 -11.25 -4.81
N THR A 409 -1.92 -11.60 -5.94
CA THR A 409 -2.03 -10.91 -7.24
C THR A 409 -3.30 -11.31 -7.98
N TYR A 410 -4.39 -11.35 -7.26
CA TYR A 410 -5.78 -11.47 -7.70
C TYR A 410 -6.62 -10.51 -6.86
N ASP A 411 -7.90 -10.39 -7.16
CA ASP A 411 -8.79 -9.39 -6.52
C ASP A 411 -8.30 -7.94 -6.67
N LEU A 412 -7.59 -7.66 -7.78
CA LEU A 412 -7.10 -6.31 -8.08
C LEU A 412 -8.27 -5.36 -8.39
N HIS A 413 -9.41 -5.91 -8.85
CA HIS A 413 -10.65 -5.20 -9.12
C HIS A 413 -11.87 -6.02 -8.70
N GLY A 414 -12.91 -5.34 -8.23
CA GLY A 414 -14.14 -5.96 -7.81
C GLY A 414 -15.28 -4.96 -7.62
N GLN A 415 -16.40 -5.45 -7.09
CA GLN A 415 -17.57 -4.62 -6.79
C GLN A 415 -17.24 -3.46 -5.84
N TRP A 416 -16.26 -3.63 -4.95
CA TRP A 416 -15.78 -2.62 -3.99
C TRP A 416 -15.13 -1.38 -4.62
N ASP A 417 -14.82 -1.41 -5.91
CA ASP A 417 -14.23 -0.27 -6.62
C ASP A 417 -15.24 0.87 -6.84
N VAL A 418 -16.55 0.58 -6.75
CA VAL A 418 -17.61 1.58 -6.94
C VAL A 418 -17.44 2.74 -5.98
N GLY A 419 -17.38 3.95 -6.53
CA GLY A 419 -17.19 5.19 -5.77
C GLY A 419 -15.73 5.54 -5.48
N ASN A 420 -14.78 4.66 -5.79
CA ASN A 420 -13.35 4.92 -5.65
C ASN A 420 -12.75 5.42 -6.97
N LYS A 421 -12.54 6.73 -7.08
CA LYS A 421 -11.98 7.37 -8.28
C LYS A 421 -10.54 6.94 -8.60
N ASP A 422 -9.84 6.37 -7.62
CA ASP A 422 -8.43 5.98 -7.70
C ASP A 422 -8.27 4.46 -7.95
N ALA A 423 -9.37 3.69 -7.94
CA ALA A 423 -9.34 2.25 -8.15
C ALA A 423 -8.90 1.85 -9.57
N SER A 424 -9.23 2.66 -10.58
CA SER A 424 -8.94 2.35 -11.98
C SER A 424 -8.64 3.60 -12.78
N PRO A 425 -7.49 3.72 -13.43
CA PRO A 425 -7.19 4.84 -14.31
C PRO A 425 -8.27 5.03 -15.38
N GLY A 426 -8.76 6.26 -15.56
CA GLY A 426 -9.79 6.60 -16.53
C GLY A 426 -11.21 6.19 -16.16
N CYS A 427 -11.46 5.71 -14.94
CA CYS A 427 -12.78 5.32 -14.42
C CYS A 427 -13.09 6.05 -13.12
N SER A 428 -13.52 7.30 -13.20
CA SER A 428 -13.74 8.16 -12.03
C SER A 428 -14.87 7.68 -11.09
N ALA A 429 -15.81 6.90 -11.59
CA ALA A 429 -16.88 6.29 -10.80
C ALA A 429 -16.49 4.93 -10.18
N GLY A 430 -15.33 4.37 -10.54
CA GLY A 430 -14.83 3.09 -10.05
C GLY A 430 -15.59 1.85 -10.57
N ASN A 431 -16.65 2.00 -11.33
CA ASN A 431 -17.52 0.90 -11.76
C ASN A 431 -17.25 0.41 -13.19
N CYS A 432 -15.99 0.41 -13.62
CA CYS A 432 -15.62 -0.09 -14.94
C CYS A 432 -15.29 -1.58 -14.92
N LEU A 433 -15.60 -2.29 -16.03
CA LEU A 433 -15.31 -3.72 -16.19
C LEU A 433 -13.80 -3.94 -16.29
N ARG A 434 -13.16 -4.33 -15.19
CA ARG A 434 -11.73 -4.57 -15.10
C ARG A 434 -11.43 -6.01 -14.71
N SER A 435 -10.35 -6.55 -15.22
CA SER A 435 -9.88 -7.88 -14.82
C SER A 435 -9.22 -7.83 -13.44
N HIS A 436 -9.70 -8.66 -12.51
CA HIS A 436 -9.11 -8.78 -11.17
C HIS A 436 -7.72 -9.43 -11.16
N ILE A 437 -7.26 -9.88 -12.30
CA ILE A 437 -5.98 -10.57 -12.51
C ILE A 437 -5.16 -9.93 -13.64
N ASN A 438 -5.37 -8.64 -13.91
CA ASN A 438 -4.68 -7.90 -14.95
C ASN A 438 -3.16 -8.05 -14.85
N SER A 439 -2.50 -8.49 -15.93
CA SER A 439 -1.06 -8.79 -15.93
C SER A 439 -0.19 -7.54 -15.78
N THR A 440 -0.62 -6.40 -16.32
CA THR A 440 0.12 -5.13 -16.18
C THR A 440 0.10 -4.67 -14.73
N GLU A 441 -1.04 -4.74 -14.06
CA GLU A 441 -1.15 -4.38 -12.65
C GLU A 441 -0.42 -5.39 -11.76
N THR A 442 -0.49 -6.69 -12.10
CA THR A 442 0.33 -7.71 -11.45
C THR A 442 1.82 -7.39 -11.59
N TYR A 443 2.29 -7.01 -12.78
CA TYR A 443 3.68 -6.60 -12.99
C TYR A 443 4.07 -5.42 -12.09
N ASN A 444 3.24 -4.37 -12.03
CA ASN A 444 3.47 -3.21 -11.18
C ASN A 444 3.56 -3.61 -9.68
N SER A 445 2.71 -4.55 -9.26
CA SER A 445 2.75 -5.10 -7.90
C SER A 445 4.04 -5.90 -7.64
N LEU A 446 4.52 -6.68 -8.62
CA LEU A 446 5.79 -7.42 -8.52
C LEU A 446 7.00 -6.47 -8.45
N VAL A 447 6.98 -5.37 -9.20
CA VAL A 447 7.97 -4.29 -9.08
C VAL A 447 7.94 -3.70 -7.69
N MET A 448 6.74 -3.40 -7.15
CA MET A 448 6.58 -2.82 -5.81
C MET A 448 7.18 -3.70 -4.71
N ILE A 449 6.81 -4.97 -4.64
CA ILE A 449 7.28 -5.83 -3.55
C ILE A 449 8.78 -6.08 -3.62
N THR A 450 9.35 -6.17 -4.82
CA THR A 450 10.80 -6.31 -5.01
C THR A 450 11.54 -5.01 -4.69
N LYS A 451 11.02 -3.85 -5.07
CA LYS A 451 11.55 -2.54 -4.66
C LYS A 451 11.47 -2.32 -3.15
N ALA A 452 10.45 -2.87 -2.49
CA ALA A 452 10.35 -2.85 -1.03
C ALA A 452 11.45 -3.68 -0.33
N GLY A 453 12.29 -4.39 -1.09
CA GLY A 453 13.44 -5.14 -0.61
C GLY A 453 13.20 -6.62 -0.37
N VAL A 454 12.07 -7.17 -0.83
CA VAL A 454 11.81 -8.60 -0.77
C VAL A 454 12.49 -9.31 -1.94
N GLU A 455 13.26 -10.34 -1.66
CA GLU A 455 13.89 -11.18 -2.68
C GLU A 455 12.82 -11.94 -3.47
N SER A 456 12.86 -11.88 -4.81
CA SER A 456 11.84 -12.51 -5.68
C SER A 456 11.65 -14.00 -5.41
N HIS A 457 12.73 -14.72 -5.11
CA HIS A 457 12.69 -16.18 -4.81
C HIS A 457 11.93 -16.53 -3.52
N LYS A 458 11.58 -15.52 -2.71
CA LYS A 458 10.70 -15.67 -1.54
C LYS A 458 9.24 -15.32 -1.84
N VAL A 459 8.93 -14.70 -2.98
CA VAL A 459 7.58 -14.31 -3.34
C VAL A 459 6.91 -15.41 -4.16
N VAL A 460 5.76 -15.89 -3.68
CA VAL A 460 4.91 -16.86 -4.37
C VAL A 460 3.72 -16.10 -4.95
N VAL A 461 3.67 -16.01 -6.29
CA VAL A 461 2.76 -15.12 -7.02
C VAL A 461 1.39 -15.75 -7.18
N GLY A 462 0.32 -14.99 -6.91
CA GLY A 462 -1.06 -15.46 -6.97
C GLY A 462 -1.53 -15.76 -8.40
N VAL A 463 -2.20 -16.90 -8.56
CA VAL A 463 -3.07 -17.25 -9.68
C VAL A 463 -4.44 -17.63 -9.13
N SER A 464 -5.51 -17.45 -9.91
CA SER A 464 -6.86 -17.70 -9.40
C SER A 464 -7.54 -18.87 -10.08
N SER A 465 -8.33 -19.63 -9.34
CA SER A 465 -9.26 -20.65 -9.83
C SER A 465 -10.71 -20.19 -9.76
N TYR A 466 -10.91 -18.88 -9.82
CA TYR A 466 -12.23 -18.23 -9.84
C TYR A 466 -12.16 -16.96 -10.69
N GLY A 467 -13.33 -16.50 -11.10
CA GLY A 467 -13.49 -15.20 -11.76
C GLY A 467 -14.22 -14.19 -10.87
N ARG A 468 -13.87 -12.91 -11.03
CA ARG A 468 -14.72 -11.80 -10.58
C ARG A 468 -15.75 -11.51 -11.66
N SER A 469 -17.02 -11.48 -11.24
CA SER A 469 -18.15 -11.31 -12.13
C SER A 469 -18.89 -10.01 -11.87
N PHE A 470 -19.42 -9.41 -12.94
CA PHE A 470 -20.12 -8.14 -12.89
C PHE A 470 -21.41 -8.20 -13.71
N LYS A 471 -22.45 -7.52 -13.24
CA LYS A 471 -23.65 -7.23 -14.02
C LYS A 471 -23.39 -6.03 -14.90
N MET A 472 -23.23 -6.21 -16.22
CA MET A 472 -23.00 -5.10 -17.16
C MET A 472 -24.18 -4.12 -17.15
N ALA A 473 -23.88 -2.83 -17.20
CA ALA A 473 -24.90 -1.78 -17.36
C ALA A 473 -25.47 -1.76 -18.79
N ASP A 474 -24.65 -2.14 -19.79
CA ASP A 474 -25.01 -2.24 -21.19
C ASP A 474 -24.50 -3.58 -21.75
N ALA A 475 -25.41 -4.44 -22.22
CA ALA A 475 -25.10 -5.75 -22.79
C ALA A 475 -24.20 -5.74 -24.02
N THR A 476 -24.11 -4.60 -24.70
CA THR A 476 -23.28 -4.41 -25.91
C THR A 476 -21.87 -3.92 -25.62
N CYS A 477 -21.66 -3.31 -24.44
CA CYS A 477 -20.40 -2.72 -24.01
C CYS A 477 -19.63 -3.70 -23.10
N ARG A 478 -18.44 -4.17 -23.51
CA ARG A 478 -17.71 -5.28 -22.85
C ARG A 478 -16.25 -4.97 -22.54
N GLY A 479 -15.76 -3.81 -22.95
CA GLY A 479 -14.37 -3.40 -22.78
C GLY A 479 -14.10 -2.71 -21.44
N PRO A 480 -12.86 -2.33 -21.17
CA PRO A 480 -12.42 -1.81 -19.87
C PRO A 480 -12.95 -0.41 -19.51
N GLN A 481 -13.63 0.26 -20.43
CA GLN A 481 -14.33 1.53 -20.17
C GLN A 481 -15.84 1.35 -19.96
N CYS A 482 -16.35 0.13 -20.12
CA CYS A 482 -17.76 -0.19 -19.91
C CYS A 482 -18.04 -0.32 -18.42
N THR A 483 -19.25 0.04 -18.00
CA THR A 483 -19.63 0.08 -16.59
C THR A 483 -20.47 -1.12 -16.17
N PHE A 484 -20.41 -1.41 -14.87
CA PHE A 484 -21.26 -2.41 -14.23
C PHE A 484 -22.23 -1.76 -13.22
N LEU A 485 -23.23 -2.52 -12.80
CA LEU A 485 -24.29 -2.13 -11.87
C LEU A 485 -23.95 -2.55 -10.43
N GLY A 486 -24.65 -1.97 -9.46
CA GLY A 486 -24.52 -2.25 -8.02
C GLY A 486 -23.82 -1.14 -7.27
N ASP A 487 -23.59 -1.36 -6.00
CA ASP A 487 -22.83 -0.48 -5.11
C ASP A 487 -21.58 -1.20 -4.57
N SER A 488 -20.75 -0.53 -3.80
CA SER A 488 -19.47 -1.09 -3.31
C SER A 488 -19.63 -2.31 -2.38
N ALA A 489 -20.81 -2.52 -1.80
CA ALA A 489 -21.11 -3.63 -0.88
C ALA A 489 -21.94 -4.74 -1.54
N ASN A 490 -22.71 -4.43 -2.59
CA ASN A 490 -23.71 -5.32 -3.14
C ASN A 490 -23.53 -5.52 -4.64
N SER A 491 -23.07 -6.70 -5.04
CA SER A 491 -23.00 -7.11 -6.44
C SER A 491 -24.34 -7.67 -6.92
N PRO A 492 -24.97 -7.10 -7.96
CA PRO A 492 -26.13 -7.66 -8.61
C PRO A 492 -25.79 -8.74 -9.65
N ALA A 493 -24.50 -9.09 -9.80
CA ALA A 493 -24.08 -10.18 -10.67
C ALA A 493 -24.71 -11.50 -10.23
N LYS A 494 -25.02 -12.35 -11.21
CA LYS A 494 -25.64 -13.65 -10.95
C LYS A 494 -24.74 -14.49 -10.06
N LYS A 495 -25.32 -15.02 -8.99
CA LYS A 495 -24.64 -15.95 -8.10
C LYS A 495 -24.35 -17.27 -8.80
N GLY A 496 -23.14 -17.79 -8.63
CA GLY A 496 -22.83 -19.15 -9.04
C GLY A 496 -23.70 -20.18 -8.33
N ARG A 497 -24.01 -21.28 -9.01
CA ARG A 497 -24.86 -22.37 -8.48
C ARG A 497 -24.27 -23.02 -7.24
N CYS A 498 -22.93 -23.17 -7.21
CA CYS A 498 -22.21 -23.78 -6.11
C CYS A 498 -21.58 -22.75 -5.16
N THR A 499 -21.01 -21.68 -5.70
CA THR A 499 -20.37 -20.61 -4.88
C THR A 499 -21.39 -19.71 -4.18
N GLY A 500 -22.57 -19.52 -4.74
CA GLY A 500 -23.69 -18.83 -4.09
C GLY A 500 -23.49 -17.33 -3.82
N THR A 501 -22.40 -16.72 -4.33
CA THR A 501 -22.01 -15.34 -4.06
C THR A 501 -22.06 -14.50 -5.35
N GLY A 502 -22.66 -13.32 -5.29
CA GLY A 502 -22.60 -12.36 -6.41
C GLY A 502 -21.23 -11.73 -6.53
N GLY A 503 -20.73 -11.57 -7.76
CA GLY A 503 -19.39 -11.00 -8.00
C GLY A 503 -18.23 -11.99 -7.89
N TYR A 504 -18.53 -13.28 -7.66
CA TYR A 504 -17.54 -14.34 -7.49
C TYR A 504 -18.05 -15.66 -8.05
N ILE A 505 -17.32 -16.34 -8.91
CA ILE A 505 -17.73 -17.59 -9.54
C ILE A 505 -16.52 -18.51 -9.74
N ALA A 506 -16.63 -19.79 -9.37
CA ALA A 506 -15.54 -20.77 -9.51
C ALA A 506 -15.25 -21.12 -10.98
N ASP A 507 -14.00 -21.47 -11.29
CA ASP A 507 -13.61 -21.89 -12.65
C ASP A 507 -14.41 -23.11 -13.12
N PHE A 508 -14.75 -24.06 -12.23
CA PHE A 508 -15.57 -25.20 -12.60
C PHE A 508 -17.01 -24.80 -12.99
N GLU A 509 -17.56 -23.73 -12.40
CA GLU A 509 -18.89 -23.21 -12.76
C GLU A 509 -18.84 -22.46 -14.10
N ILE A 510 -17.76 -21.69 -14.33
CA ILE A 510 -17.50 -21.04 -15.63
C ILE A 510 -17.43 -22.12 -16.73
N GLU A 511 -16.68 -23.18 -16.48
CA GLU A 511 -16.55 -24.30 -17.41
C GLU A 511 -17.91 -24.99 -17.67
N GLU A 512 -18.73 -25.19 -16.64
CA GLU A 512 -20.07 -25.75 -16.78
C GLU A 512 -20.97 -24.87 -17.66
N ILE A 513 -20.95 -23.54 -17.45
CA ILE A 513 -21.72 -22.59 -18.27
C ILE A 513 -21.30 -22.70 -19.75
N ILE A 514 -20.00 -22.77 -20.02
CA ILE A 514 -19.48 -22.89 -21.39
C ILE A 514 -19.87 -24.23 -22.00
N LYS A 515 -19.68 -25.35 -21.31
CA LYS A 515 -20.03 -26.71 -21.79
C LYS A 515 -21.53 -26.88 -22.08
N LYS A 516 -22.38 -26.24 -21.29
CA LYS A 516 -23.84 -26.26 -21.52
C LYS A 516 -24.32 -25.31 -22.63
N GLY A 517 -23.41 -24.61 -23.30
CA GLY A 517 -23.77 -23.67 -24.38
C GLY A 517 -24.36 -22.35 -23.85
N GLY A 518 -24.16 -22.02 -22.58
CA GLY A 518 -24.65 -20.78 -21.97
C GLY A 518 -23.80 -19.55 -22.28
N ALA A 519 -22.61 -19.75 -22.85
CA ALA A 519 -21.71 -18.66 -23.22
C ALA A 519 -22.24 -17.90 -24.45
N ILE A 520 -22.38 -16.58 -24.33
CA ILE A 520 -22.66 -15.67 -25.44
C ILE A 520 -21.37 -15.29 -26.15
N LYS A 521 -20.30 -15.04 -25.39
CA LYS A 521 -18.99 -14.73 -25.91
C LYS A 521 -17.90 -15.17 -24.93
N THR A 522 -16.84 -15.78 -25.46
CA THR A 522 -15.60 -16.00 -24.74
C THR A 522 -14.47 -15.39 -25.56
N TRP A 523 -13.46 -14.81 -24.89
CA TRP A 523 -12.25 -14.34 -25.55
C TRP A 523 -11.09 -14.32 -24.55
N TYR A 524 -9.89 -14.31 -25.09
CA TYR A 524 -8.67 -14.02 -24.37
C TYR A 524 -8.19 -12.63 -24.80
N ASP A 525 -7.73 -11.84 -23.84
CA ASP A 525 -7.12 -10.54 -24.08
C ASP A 525 -5.64 -10.58 -23.70
N ALA A 526 -4.80 -10.31 -24.68
CA ALA A 526 -3.35 -10.37 -24.52
C ALA A 526 -2.77 -9.18 -23.73
N GLU A 527 -3.48 -8.05 -23.67
CA GLU A 527 -3.05 -6.85 -22.93
C GLU A 527 -3.18 -7.09 -21.42
N THR A 528 -4.29 -7.66 -21.01
CA THR A 528 -4.53 -8.00 -19.59
C THR A 528 -4.08 -9.40 -19.22
N ASP A 529 -3.71 -10.22 -20.23
CA ASP A 529 -3.41 -11.66 -20.09
C ASP A 529 -4.48 -12.40 -19.30
N SER A 530 -5.74 -12.17 -19.66
CA SER A 530 -6.93 -12.67 -18.96
C SER A 530 -7.91 -13.30 -19.92
N ASP A 531 -8.67 -14.28 -19.43
CA ASP A 531 -9.80 -14.89 -20.12
C ASP A 531 -11.10 -14.23 -19.67
N TYR A 532 -12.05 -14.12 -20.61
CA TYR A 532 -13.32 -13.48 -20.36
C TYR A 532 -14.48 -14.32 -20.83
N LEU A 533 -15.60 -14.20 -20.13
CA LEU A 533 -16.86 -14.81 -20.48
C LEU A 533 -17.99 -13.78 -20.35
N VAL A 534 -18.91 -13.76 -21.32
CA VAL A 534 -20.23 -13.13 -21.19
C VAL A 534 -21.29 -14.21 -21.37
N TYR A 535 -22.25 -14.26 -20.44
CA TYR A 535 -23.38 -15.19 -20.44
C TYR A 535 -24.66 -14.50 -19.98
N GLU A 536 -25.80 -15.11 -20.22
CA GLU A 536 -27.13 -14.59 -19.83
C GLU A 536 -27.39 -13.11 -20.15
N GLY A 537 -26.84 -12.63 -21.27
CA GLY A 537 -27.04 -11.27 -21.76
C GLY A 537 -26.12 -10.23 -21.12
N THR A 538 -26.03 -10.17 -19.81
CA THR A 538 -25.35 -9.10 -19.09
C THR A 538 -24.36 -9.55 -18.01
N GLU A 539 -24.15 -10.85 -17.87
CA GLU A 539 -23.16 -11.36 -16.92
C GLU A 539 -21.77 -11.39 -17.56
N TRP A 540 -20.81 -10.65 -17.01
CA TRP A 540 -19.44 -10.55 -17.46
C TRP A 540 -18.50 -11.12 -16.40
N VAL A 541 -17.49 -11.88 -16.82
CA VAL A 541 -16.51 -12.50 -15.90
C VAL A 541 -15.11 -12.36 -16.48
N ALA A 542 -14.14 -12.01 -15.67
CA ALA A 542 -12.71 -12.17 -15.93
C ALA A 542 -12.14 -13.29 -15.07
N TYR A 543 -11.35 -14.20 -15.66
CA TYR A 543 -10.80 -15.38 -14.99
C TYR A 543 -9.52 -15.87 -15.67
N MET A 544 -8.92 -16.95 -15.19
CA MET A 544 -7.76 -17.62 -15.80
C MET A 544 -8.12 -19.04 -16.21
N LYS A 545 -8.00 -19.37 -17.49
CA LYS A 545 -7.97 -20.77 -17.93
C LYS A 545 -6.69 -21.47 -17.50
N PRO A 546 -6.64 -22.82 -17.51
CA PRO A 546 -5.43 -23.57 -17.21
C PRO A 546 -4.22 -23.12 -18.05
N GLU A 547 -4.41 -22.88 -19.36
CA GLU A 547 -3.36 -22.45 -20.28
C GLU A 547 -2.82 -21.05 -19.92
N THR A 548 -3.70 -20.15 -19.47
CA THR A 548 -3.31 -18.81 -19.01
C THR A 548 -2.52 -18.91 -17.70
N LYS A 549 -2.91 -19.78 -16.78
CA LYS A 549 -2.14 -20.05 -15.55
C LYS A 549 -0.75 -20.61 -15.84
N GLU A 550 -0.65 -21.57 -16.78
CA GLU A 550 0.63 -22.15 -17.19
C GLU A 550 1.55 -21.09 -17.79
N LYS A 551 1.03 -20.26 -18.70
CA LYS A 551 1.76 -19.15 -19.31
C LYS A 551 2.30 -18.19 -18.25
N ARG A 552 1.46 -17.76 -17.30
CA ARG A 552 1.86 -16.88 -16.21
C ARG A 552 2.86 -17.53 -15.28
N THR A 553 2.68 -18.80 -14.96
CA THR A 553 3.64 -19.57 -14.16
C THR A 553 5.02 -19.61 -14.80
N ALA A 554 5.09 -19.86 -16.11
CA ALA A 554 6.34 -19.83 -16.86
C ALA A 554 7.00 -18.43 -16.85
N TYR A 555 6.20 -17.37 -16.97
CA TYR A 555 6.66 -15.99 -16.89
C TYR A 555 7.26 -15.67 -15.53
N TYR A 556 6.57 -15.98 -14.42
CA TYR A 556 7.08 -15.73 -13.07
C TYR A 556 8.33 -16.55 -12.74
N LYS A 557 8.39 -17.77 -13.24
CA LYS A 557 9.59 -18.61 -13.13
C LYS A 557 10.78 -17.99 -13.86
N GLY A 558 10.57 -17.43 -15.06
CA GLY A 558 11.59 -16.70 -15.83
C GLY A 558 12.13 -15.45 -15.12
N LEU A 559 11.35 -14.86 -14.23
CA LEU A 559 11.71 -13.70 -13.41
C LEU A 559 12.29 -14.06 -12.03
N ASN A 560 12.60 -15.35 -11.79
CA ASN A 560 13.14 -15.86 -10.54
C ASN A 560 12.22 -15.72 -9.31
N PHE A 561 10.88 -15.68 -9.51
CA PHE A 561 9.94 -15.74 -8.38
C PHE A 561 9.93 -17.10 -7.71
N GLY A 562 9.58 -17.12 -6.42
CA GLY A 562 9.65 -18.29 -5.56
C GLY A 562 8.67 -19.42 -5.89
N GLY A 563 7.60 -19.09 -6.65
CA GLY A 563 6.55 -20.05 -6.98
C GLY A 563 5.27 -19.36 -7.44
N THR A 564 4.22 -20.16 -7.59
CA THR A 564 2.83 -19.68 -7.74
C THR A 564 1.95 -20.22 -6.62
N THR A 565 0.92 -19.47 -6.24
CA THR A 565 -0.13 -19.89 -5.30
C THR A 565 -1.49 -19.80 -5.95
N ASP A 566 -2.32 -20.82 -5.81
CA ASP A 566 -3.66 -20.90 -6.38
C ASP A 566 -4.72 -20.71 -5.29
N TRP A 567 -5.59 -19.75 -5.43
CA TRP A 567 -6.84 -19.66 -4.70
C TRP A 567 -7.99 -20.06 -5.62
N ALA A 568 -8.59 -21.26 -5.47
CA ALA A 568 -8.22 -22.33 -4.59
C ALA A 568 -8.30 -23.66 -5.34
N ILE A 569 -7.62 -24.67 -4.85
CA ILE A 569 -7.55 -26.01 -5.50
C ILE A 569 -8.94 -26.57 -5.79
N ASP A 570 -9.84 -26.42 -4.84
CA ASP A 570 -11.21 -26.95 -4.91
C ASP A 570 -12.17 -26.12 -5.77
N LEU A 571 -11.69 -25.04 -6.40
CA LEU A 571 -12.44 -24.19 -7.34
C LEU A 571 -12.05 -24.41 -8.80
N GLN A 572 -11.02 -25.22 -9.07
CA GLN A 572 -10.46 -25.42 -10.41
C GLN A 572 -11.45 -26.03 -11.40
N SER A 573 -11.25 -25.76 -12.68
CA SER A 573 -11.92 -26.43 -13.80
C SER A 573 -11.61 -27.93 -13.88
N GLY A 574 -12.29 -28.67 -14.73
CA GLY A 574 -12.08 -30.10 -14.95
C GLY A 574 -12.70 -31.02 -13.90
N ARG A 575 -13.56 -30.48 -13.00
CA ARG A 575 -14.19 -31.26 -11.94
C ARG A 575 -15.56 -31.79 -12.36
N ASN A 576 -15.89 -32.97 -11.87
CA ASN A 576 -17.25 -33.51 -12.01
C ASN A 576 -18.13 -32.92 -10.88
N LEU A 577 -19.17 -32.20 -11.24
CA LEU A 577 -20.07 -31.53 -10.32
C LEU A 577 -21.26 -32.40 -9.90
N ASP A 578 -21.48 -33.50 -10.61
CA ASP A 578 -22.62 -34.38 -10.45
C ASP A 578 -22.26 -35.67 -9.69
N GLY A 579 -21.04 -35.73 -9.14
CA GLY A 579 -20.48 -36.88 -8.41
C GLY A 579 -20.77 -36.88 -6.92
#